data_492f0cc0acc75e255a88177483a19b92
#
_entry.id   492f0cc0acc75e255a88177483a19b92
#
_cell.length_a   1.000
_cell.length_b   1.000
_cell.length_c   1.000
_cell.angle_alpha   90.00
_cell.angle_beta   90.00
_cell.angle_gamma   90.00
#
_symmetry.space_group_name_H-M   'P 1'
#
loop_
_entity.id
_entity.type
_entity.pdbx_description
1 polymer ?
#
loop_
_entity_poly.entity_id
_entity_poly.type
_entity_poly.pdbx_seq_one_letter_code
_entity_poly.pdbx_strand_id
1 'polypeptide(L)'
;MDQIRPAAVRKIPCVLMRGGTSRGPYFLERDLPADPAARDRVLLAATGSPHSLQVDGIGGGHALTSKVAIVAPASRPGADVDYLFAQVSVDRAFVDWSPNCGNMLSGVA
;
A
#
# COMPACT_ATOMS: atom_id res chain seq x y z
N MET A 1 6.78 -16.59 25.90
CA MET A 1 7.24 -16.66 24.53
C MET A 1 7.71 -15.31 24.07
N ASP A 2 8.96 -15.05 24.33
CA ASP A 2 9.53 -13.75 23.97
C ASP A 2 9.65 -13.56 22.47
N GLN A 3 9.61 -14.65 21.73
CA GLN A 3 9.69 -14.60 20.27
C GLN A 3 8.48 -13.93 19.65
N ILE A 4 7.36 -13.99 20.34
CA ILE A 4 6.16 -13.30 19.90
C ILE A 4 6.20 -11.91 20.50
N ARG A 5 6.61 -10.96 19.72
CA ARG A 5 6.86 -9.61 20.20
C ARG A 5 5.70 -8.69 19.88
N PRO A 6 5.04 -8.14 20.91
CA PRO A 6 4.03 -7.11 20.63
C PRO A 6 4.58 -5.93 19.87
N ALA A 7 5.87 -5.58 20.09
CA ALA A 7 6.50 -4.47 19.38
C ALA A 7 6.66 -4.72 17.88
N ALA A 8 6.60 -5.97 17.41
CA ALA A 8 6.65 -6.28 16.00
C ALA A 8 5.28 -6.10 15.32
N VAL A 9 4.22 -5.96 16.10
CA VAL A 9 2.88 -5.77 15.58
C VAL A 9 2.61 -4.27 15.50
N ARG A 10 2.22 -3.80 14.32
CA ARG A 10 1.85 -2.41 14.08
C ARG A 10 0.41 -2.34 13.62
N LYS A 11 -0.28 -1.30 14.07
CA LYS A 11 -1.62 -0.98 13.60
C LYS A 11 -1.53 0.29 12.77
N ILE A 12 -1.74 0.15 11.47
CA ILE A 12 -1.66 1.27 10.54
C ILE A 12 -3.03 1.45 9.92
N PRO A 13 -3.67 2.60 10.12
CA PRO A 13 -4.98 2.86 9.53
C PRO A 13 -4.91 2.83 8.01
N CYS A 14 -5.91 2.22 7.40
CA CYS A 14 -6.08 2.27 5.95
C CYS A 14 -7.53 2.02 5.59
N VAL A 15 -7.88 2.34 4.36
CA VAL A 15 -9.18 1.98 3.79
C VAL A 15 -8.92 1.00 2.66
N LEU A 16 -9.51 -0.19 2.76
CA LEU A 16 -9.44 -1.16 1.68
C LEU A 16 -10.64 -0.93 0.78
N MET A 17 -10.38 -0.58 -0.48
CA MET A 17 -11.49 -0.37 -1.41
C MET A 17 -11.08 -0.66 -2.84
N ARG A 18 -12.11 -0.77 -3.68
CA ARG A 18 -11.95 -0.94 -5.11
C ARG A 18 -11.89 0.43 -5.79
N GLY A 19 -10.98 0.56 -6.74
CA GLY A 19 -10.95 1.68 -7.67
C GLY A 19 -10.97 1.11 -9.08
N GLY A 20 -12.07 1.28 -9.82
CA GLY A 20 -12.22 0.66 -11.13
C GLY A 20 -12.04 -0.86 -11.07
N THR A 21 -11.12 -1.39 -11.85
CA THR A 21 -10.79 -2.82 -11.86
C THR A 21 -9.71 -3.22 -10.86
N SER A 22 -9.20 -2.27 -10.10
CA SER A 22 -8.15 -2.50 -9.11
C SER A 22 -8.71 -2.46 -7.70
N ARG A 23 -8.00 -3.09 -6.77
CA ARG A 23 -8.34 -3.09 -5.34
C ARG A 23 -7.07 -3.01 -4.52
N GLY A 24 -7.13 -2.28 -3.44
CA GLY A 24 -6.03 -2.21 -2.51
C GLY A 24 -6.27 -1.27 -1.36
N PRO A 25 -5.35 -1.23 -0.40
CA PRO A 25 -5.44 -0.30 0.72
C PRO A 25 -5.06 1.11 0.29
N TYR A 26 -5.76 2.07 0.86
CA TYR A 26 -5.47 3.49 0.74
C TYR A 26 -4.97 3.97 2.10
N PHE A 27 -3.71 4.41 2.14
CA PHE A 27 -3.09 4.92 3.35
C PHE A 27 -2.98 6.43 3.32
N LEU A 28 -2.97 7.04 4.49
CA LEU A 28 -2.49 8.40 4.61
C LEU A 28 -0.97 8.38 4.76
N GLU A 29 -0.29 9.28 4.07
CA GLU A 29 1.17 9.33 4.10
C GLU A 29 1.72 9.45 5.52
N ARG A 30 1.07 10.24 6.37
CA ARG A 30 1.51 10.45 7.76
C ARG A 30 1.50 9.19 8.60
N ASP A 31 0.72 8.17 8.20
CA ASP A 31 0.61 6.91 8.94
C ASP A 31 1.67 5.89 8.54
N LEU A 32 2.48 6.20 7.53
CA LEU A 32 3.53 5.32 7.03
C LEU A 32 4.90 5.85 7.42
N PRO A 33 5.92 4.96 7.51
CA PRO A 33 7.30 5.42 7.74
C PRO A 33 7.76 6.39 6.67
N ALA A 34 8.52 7.42 7.07
CA ALA A 34 9.11 8.36 6.13
C ALA A 34 10.29 7.78 5.37
N ASP A 35 11.01 6.84 5.99
CA ASP A 35 12.13 6.17 5.34
C ASP A 35 11.63 5.26 4.22
N PRO A 36 12.13 5.42 2.96
CA PRO A 36 11.62 4.64 1.84
C PRO A 36 11.74 3.12 2.02
N ALA A 37 12.85 2.64 2.56
CA ALA A 37 13.02 1.21 2.77
C ALA A 37 12.07 0.67 3.83
N ALA A 38 11.84 1.42 4.91
CA ALA A 38 10.91 1.04 5.94
C ALA A 38 9.47 1.06 5.41
N ARG A 39 9.14 2.04 4.59
CA ARG A 39 7.82 2.12 3.95
C ARG A 39 7.58 0.93 3.04
N ASP A 40 8.55 0.55 2.23
CA ASP A 40 8.43 -0.62 1.35
C ASP A 40 8.19 -1.89 2.16
N ARG A 41 8.89 -2.06 3.27
CA ARG A 41 8.68 -3.23 4.14
C ARG A 41 7.26 -3.28 4.70
N VAL A 42 6.71 -2.14 5.08
CA VAL A 42 5.33 -2.07 5.57
C VAL A 42 4.35 -2.48 4.47
N LEU A 43 4.53 -1.99 3.26
CA LEU A 43 3.64 -2.32 2.15
C LEU A 43 3.74 -3.80 1.77
N LEU A 44 4.95 -4.37 1.77
CA LEU A 44 5.13 -5.79 1.52
C LEU A 44 4.42 -6.63 2.59
N ALA A 45 4.59 -6.27 3.85
CA ALA A 45 3.94 -6.99 4.94
C ALA A 45 2.42 -6.87 4.88
N ALA A 46 1.90 -5.68 4.60
CA ALA A 46 0.46 -5.44 4.54
C ALA A 46 -0.20 -6.25 3.43
N THR A 47 0.42 -6.36 2.28
CA THR A 47 -0.13 -7.14 1.16
C THR A 47 0.16 -8.63 1.26
N GLY A 48 1.09 -9.04 2.13
CA GLY A 48 1.49 -10.44 2.27
C GLY A 48 2.52 -10.89 1.25
N SER A 49 3.24 -9.94 0.64
CA SER A 49 4.27 -10.24 -0.36
C SER A 49 5.63 -10.47 0.30
N PRO A 50 6.50 -11.31 -0.26
CA PRO A 50 6.23 -12.12 -1.46
C PRO A 50 5.55 -13.44 -1.10
N HIS A 51 4.47 -13.73 -1.76
CA HIS A 51 3.79 -15.03 -1.69
C HIS A 51 2.75 -15.06 -2.81
N SER A 52 2.68 -16.15 -3.56
CA SER A 52 1.81 -16.22 -4.74
C SER A 52 0.34 -15.98 -4.42
N LEU A 53 -0.10 -16.29 -3.19
CA LEU A 53 -1.47 -16.06 -2.74
C LEU A 53 -1.59 -14.89 -1.76
N GLN A 54 -0.45 -14.30 -1.35
CA GLN A 54 -0.41 -13.23 -0.36
C GLN A 54 -1.21 -13.56 0.91
N VAL A 55 -1.02 -14.78 1.41
CA VAL A 55 -1.85 -15.39 2.46
C VAL A 55 -1.85 -14.58 3.76
N ASP A 56 -0.69 -14.02 4.13
CA ASP A 56 -0.53 -13.32 5.39
C ASP A 56 -0.91 -11.84 5.33
N GLY A 57 -1.49 -11.39 4.22
CA GLY A 57 -1.85 -10.00 4.03
C GLY A 57 -3.15 -9.80 3.28
N ILE A 58 -3.43 -8.56 2.95
CA ILE A 58 -4.68 -8.16 2.29
C ILE A 58 -4.57 -8.09 0.78
N GLY A 59 -3.43 -8.46 0.21
CA GLY A 59 -3.32 -8.65 -1.23
C GLY A 59 -4.15 -9.85 -1.68
N GLY A 60 -4.52 -9.88 -2.92
CA GLY A 60 -5.38 -10.93 -3.45
C GLY A 60 -4.66 -11.97 -4.30
N GLY A 61 -3.34 -12.00 -4.27
CA GLY A 61 -2.57 -12.94 -5.09
C GLY A 61 -2.59 -12.59 -6.57
N HIS A 62 -2.89 -11.35 -6.92
CA HIS A 62 -3.00 -10.89 -8.30
C HIS A 62 -2.51 -9.45 -8.41
N ALA A 63 -1.95 -9.09 -9.56
CA ALA A 63 -1.45 -7.75 -9.77
C ALA A 63 -2.53 -6.68 -9.57
N LEU A 64 -3.77 -6.94 -9.96
CA LEU A 64 -4.87 -5.97 -9.82
C LEU A 64 -5.31 -5.78 -8.37
N THR A 65 -4.95 -6.67 -7.47
CA THR A 65 -5.30 -6.62 -6.05
C THR A 65 -4.09 -6.38 -5.16
N SER A 66 -2.89 -6.19 -5.75
CA SER A 66 -1.65 -5.94 -5.03
C SER A 66 -1.16 -4.51 -5.28
N LYS A 67 -2.07 -3.57 -5.12
CA LYS A 67 -1.84 -2.15 -5.38
C LYS A 67 -2.09 -1.36 -4.12
N VAL A 68 -1.35 -0.25 -3.99
CA VAL A 68 -1.44 0.62 -2.81
C VAL A 68 -1.54 2.06 -3.28
N ALA A 69 -2.44 2.81 -2.66
CA ALA A 69 -2.53 4.25 -2.84
C ALA A 69 -2.12 4.93 -1.54
N ILE A 70 -1.35 6.00 -1.66
CA ILE A 70 -0.94 6.83 -0.54
C ILE A 70 -1.42 8.25 -0.83
N VAL A 71 -2.14 8.82 0.12
CA VAL A 71 -2.77 10.13 -0.03
C VAL A 71 -2.22 11.07 1.04
N ALA A 72 -1.93 12.30 0.65
CA ALA A 72 -1.46 13.35 1.54
C ALA A 72 -2.19 14.64 1.23
N PRO A 73 -2.20 15.62 2.15
CA PRO A 73 -2.67 16.96 1.82
C PRO A 73 -1.86 17.53 0.65
N ALA A 74 -2.53 18.31 -0.19
CA ALA A 74 -1.88 18.88 -1.36
C ALA A 74 -0.66 19.69 -0.99
N SER A 75 0.45 19.45 -1.69
CA SER A 75 1.72 20.16 -1.47
C SER A 75 1.87 21.38 -2.37
N ARG A 76 0.90 21.61 -3.28
CA ARG A 76 0.96 22.74 -4.21
C ARG A 76 -0.43 23.33 -4.43
N PRO A 77 -0.51 24.64 -4.79
CA PRO A 77 -1.78 25.29 -5.03
C PRO A 77 -2.55 24.66 -6.20
N GLY A 78 -3.87 24.66 -6.07
CA GLY A 78 -4.74 24.17 -7.13
C GLY A 78 -4.99 22.68 -7.12
N ALA A 79 -4.32 21.93 -6.23
CA ALA A 79 -4.57 20.52 -6.02
C ALA A 79 -5.30 20.31 -4.71
N ASP A 80 -6.13 19.28 -4.63
CA ASP A 80 -6.86 18.93 -3.42
C ASP A 80 -6.08 17.97 -2.54
N VAL A 81 -5.37 17.03 -3.15
CA VAL A 81 -4.55 16.04 -2.46
C VAL A 81 -3.34 15.70 -3.32
N ASP A 82 -2.31 15.18 -2.66
CA ASP A 82 -1.22 14.49 -3.33
C ASP A 82 -1.52 13.00 -3.35
N TYR A 83 -1.26 12.36 -4.47
CA TYR A 83 -1.52 10.94 -4.67
C TYR A 83 -0.25 10.25 -5.13
N LEU A 84 0.10 9.15 -4.46
CA LEU A 84 1.24 8.31 -4.81
C LEU A 84 0.75 6.87 -4.95
N PHE A 85 1.13 6.24 -6.04
CA PHE A 85 0.75 4.86 -6.32
C PHE A 85 1.94 3.93 -6.18
N ALA A 86 1.71 2.75 -5.60
CA ALA A 86 2.71 1.69 -5.53
C ALA A 86 2.11 0.39 -6.05
N GLN A 87 2.84 -0.26 -6.95
CA GLN A 87 2.54 -1.63 -7.36
C GLN A 87 3.42 -2.57 -6.54
N VAL A 88 2.80 -3.34 -5.66
CA VAL A 88 3.54 -4.30 -4.84
C VAL A 88 3.63 -5.62 -5.61
N SER A 89 4.83 -6.15 -5.76
CA SER A 89 5.00 -7.43 -6.44
C SER A 89 4.38 -8.55 -5.61
N VAL A 90 3.69 -9.46 -6.27
CA VAL A 90 3.04 -10.59 -5.58
C VAL A 90 4.06 -11.61 -5.12
N ASP A 91 5.02 -11.94 -5.98
CA ASP A 91 5.94 -13.06 -5.79
C ASP A 91 7.38 -12.65 -5.46
N ARG A 92 7.68 -11.36 -5.43
CA ARG A 92 9.01 -10.85 -5.09
C ARG A 92 8.90 -9.78 -4.01
N ALA A 93 9.96 -9.63 -3.22
CA ALA A 93 10.04 -8.58 -2.20
C ALA A 93 10.40 -7.24 -2.86
N PHE A 94 9.49 -6.71 -3.65
CA PHE A 94 9.72 -5.52 -4.46
C PHE A 94 8.47 -4.66 -4.54
N VAL A 95 8.64 -3.36 -4.35
CA VAL A 95 7.61 -2.35 -4.53
C VAL A 95 8.02 -1.43 -5.67
N ASP A 96 7.18 -1.34 -6.69
CA ASP A 96 7.45 -0.51 -7.86
C ASP A 96 6.65 0.79 -7.74
N TRP A 97 7.38 1.90 -7.65
CA TRP A 97 6.81 3.24 -7.52
C TRP A 97 6.71 3.97 -8.85
N SER A 98 7.21 3.37 -9.93
CA SER A 98 7.27 4.04 -11.23
C SER A 98 5.95 4.10 -11.99
N PRO A 99 5.04 3.09 -11.91
CA PRO A 99 3.80 3.15 -12.68
C PRO A 99 2.79 4.08 -12.04
N ASN A 100 1.75 4.40 -12.79
CA ASN A 100 0.57 5.10 -12.30
C ASN A 100 -0.66 4.20 -12.50
N CYS A 101 -1.70 4.43 -11.74
CA CYS A 101 -2.93 3.64 -11.85
C CYS A 101 -4.15 4.54 -11.77
N GLY A 102 -4.79 4.76 -12.92
CA GLY A 102 -6.01 5.55 -12.99
C GLY A 102 -7.18 4.91 -12.23
N ASN A 103 -7.22 3.57 -12.19
CA ASN A 103 -8.27 2.87 -11.45
C ASN A 103 -8.17 3.14 -9.94
N MET A 104 -6.99 3.06 -9.37
CA MET A 104 -6.81 3.37 -7.95
C MET A 104 -7.06 4.85 -7.67
N LEU A 105 -6.65 5.73 -8.58
CA LEU A 105 -6.87 7.16 -8.44
C LEU A 105 -8.36 7.50 -8.35
N SER A 106 -9.21 6.78 -9.04
CA SER A 106 -10.65 7.02 -9.00
C SER A 106 -11.25 6.84 -7.60
N GLY A 107 -10.63 6.02 -6.76
CA GLY A 107 -11.05 5.81 -5.38
C GLY A 107 -10.71 6.97 -4.46
N VAL A 108 -9.81 7.87 -4.87
CA VAL A 108 -9.41 9.05 -4.06
C VAL A 108 -10.52 10.10 -4.05
N ALA A 109 -11.24 10.20 -5.11
CA ALA A 109 -12.36 11.12 -5.18
C ALA A 109 -13.50 10.64 -4.29
#